data_c3d16cbc57950b2151738bbd68b77907
#
_entry.id   c3d16cbc57950b2151738bbd68b77907
#
_cell.length_a   1.000
_cell.length_b   1.000
_cell.length_c   1.000
_cell.angle_alpha   90.00
_cell.angle_beta   90.00
_cell.angle_gamma   90.00
#
_symmetry.space_group_name_H-M   'P 1'
#
loop_
_entity.id
_entity.type
_entity.pdbx_description
1 polymer ?
#
loop_
_entity_poly.entity_id
_entity_poly.type
_entity_poly.pdbx_seq_one_letter_code
_entity_poly.pdbx_strand_id
1 'polypeptide(L)'
;QTCALPISAELSAEFATFECDDALAQWVCARTQTPFEAVQPDADAKYKAVRKVDLAALEPLVALPDSVVNNSRQVGELIGTRIDQAYIGSCANGTQDDLELAAAVLRGKRVAPGVRLIVVPASMTVYRDAMKSGAIVTLMEAGATIAPPTCGACGGGHMGVLAEQEVCITSSTRNFKGRMG
;
A
#
# COMPACT_ATOMS: atom_id res chain seq x y z
N GLN A 1 6.11 5.62 -7.29
CA GLN A 1 6.77 4.54 -8.08
C GLN A 1 7.12 3.30 -7.23
N THR A 2 7.39 3.42 -5.95
CA THR A 2 7.71 2.26 -5.09
C THR A 2 6.57 1.25 -4.95
N CYS A 3 5.32 1.64 -5.16
CA CYS A 3 4.16 0.74 -5.13
C CYS A 3 3.96 -0.07 -6.42
N ALA A 4 4.57 0.33 -7.52
CA ALA A 4 4.32 -0.29 -8.81
C ALA A 4 4.89 -1.71 -8.93
N LEU A 5 6.04 -2.00 -8.33
CA LEU A 5 6.64 -3.34 -8.36
C LEU A 5 5.78 -4.39 -7.61
N PRO A 6 5.32 -4.15 -6.38
CA PRO A 6 4.39 -5.07 -5.73
C PRO A 6 3.09 -5.27 -6.52
N ILE A 7 2.52 -4.20 -7.07
CA ILE A 7 1.30 -4.28 -7.91
C ILE A 7 1.56 -5.13 -9.15
N SER A 8 2.70 -5.00 -9.80
CA SER A 8 3.07 -5.80 -10.96
C SER A 8 3.20 -7.28 -10.63
N ALA A 9 3.74 -7.62 -9.47
CA ALA A 9 3.79 -9.00 -8.98
C ALA A 9 2.38 -9.58 -8.77
N GLU A 10 1.40 -8.78 -8.30
CA GLU A 10 0.00 -9.21 -8.17
C GLU A 10 -0.66 -9.46 -9.53
N LEU A 11 -0.19 -8.83 -10.59
CA LEU A 11 -0.63 -9.10 -11.96
C LEU A 11 0.08 -10.32 -12.59
N SER A 12 0.88 -11.05 -11.81
CA SER A 12 1.71 -12.17 -12.27
C SER A 12 2.71 -11.77 -13.34
N ALA A 13 3.17 -10.54 -13.34
CA ALA A 13 4.23 -10.08 -14.22
C ALA A 13 5.59 -10.54 -13.70
N GLU A 14 6.42 -11.12 -14.56
CA GLU A 14 7.80 -11.48 -14.21
C GLU A 14 8.66 -10.23 -14.03
N PHE A 15 8.42 -9.22 -14.86
CA PHE A 15 9.13 -7.92 -14.82
C PHE A 15 8.16 -6.78 -15.02
N ALA A 16 8.51 -5.63 -14.44
CA ALA A 16 7.86 -4.35 -14.70
C ALA A 16 8.93 -3.28 -14.84
N THR A 17 8.94 -2.63 -15.98
CA THR A 17 9.86 -1.54 -16.28
C THR A 17 9.09 -0.24 -16.43
N PHE A 18 9.68 0.83 -15.96
CA PHE A 18 9.14 2.18 -16.04
C PHE A 18 10.11 3.05 -16.79
N GLU A 19 9.60 3.92 -17.64
CA GLU A 19 10.43 4.93 -18.27
C GLU A 19 11.07 5.82 -17.20
N CYS A 20 12.35 6.09 -17.35
CA CYS A 20 13.08 6.95 -16.43
C CYS A 20 12.87 8.41 -16.85
N ASP A 21 11.95 9.08 -16.18
CA ASP A 21 11.76 10.53 -16.29
C ASP A 21 12.75 11.29 -15.38
N ASP A 22 12.75 12.61 -15.51
CA ASP A 22 13.64 13.48 -14.74
C ASP A 22 13.39 13.36 -13.22
N ALA A 23 12.17 13.14 -12.80
CA ALA A 23 11.83 12.97 -11.40
C ALA A 23 12.40 11.66 -10.82
N LEU A 24 12.33 10.57 -11.57
CA LEU A 24 12.95 9.30 -11.22
C LEU A 24 14.48 9.42 -11.20
N ALA A 25 15.05 10.05 -12.22
CA ALA A 25 16.49 10.28 -12.29
C ALA A 25 17.00 11.07 -11.07
N GLN A 26 16.36 12.16 -10.72
CA GLN A 26 16.70 12.97 -9.54
C GLN A 26 16.53 12.15 -8.24
N TRP A 27 15.47 11.36 -8.13
CA TRP A 27 15.24 10.52 -6.94
C TRP A 27 16.33 9.46 -6.77
N VAL A 28 16.76 8.83 -7.86
CA VAL A 28 17.85 7.83 -7.84
C VAL A 28 19.18 8.50 -7.50
N CYS A 29 19.53 9.60 -8.18
CA CYS A 29 20.77 10.33 -7.94
C CYS A 29 20.92 10.82 -6.49
N ALA A 30 19.81 11.17 -5.84
CA ALA A 30 19.82 11.57 -4.43
C ALA A 30 20.10 10.42 -3.46
N ARG A 31 20.06 9.15 -3.92
CA ARG A 31 20.14 7.94 -3.07
C ARG A 31 21.30 7.02 -3.39
N THR A 32 21.96 7.21 -4.50
CA THR A 32 23.15 6.44 -4.90
C THR A 32 24.24 7.35 -5.38
N GLN A 33 25.49 6.95 -5.12
CA GLN A 33 26.68 7.57 -5.70
C GLN A 33 27.17 6.81 -6.95
N THR A 34 26.55 5.67 -7.25
CA THR A 34 26.88 4.88 -8.42
C THR A 34 26.27 5.55 -9.65
N PRO A 35 27.07 5.91 -10.65
CA PRO A 35 26.53 6.41 -11.91
C PRO A 35 25.55 5.40 -12.51
N PHE A 36 24.41 5.86 -13.01
CA PHE A 36 23.50 5.04 -13.76
C PHE A 36 23.12 5.75 -15.05
N GLU A 37 22.85 4.97 -16.07
CA GLU A 37 22.32 5.45 -17.33
C GLU A 37 20.85 5.05 -17.44
N ALA A 38 19.99 6.03 -17.77
CA ALA A 38 18.58 5.78 -17.96
C ALA A 38 18.36 5.00 -19.26
N VAL A 39 17.82 3.80 -19.15
CA VAL A 39 17.48 2.97 -20.31
C VAL A 39 16.07 3.30 -20.74
N GLN A 40 15.90 3.60 -22.03
CA GLN A 40 14.62 3.86 -22.66
C GLN A 40 14.29 2.71 -23.64
N PRO A 41 13.01 2.43 -23.92
CA PRO A 41 12.65 1.48 -24.96
C PRO A 41 13.08 1.98 -26.33
N ASP A 42 13.45 1.08 -27.23
CA ASP A 42 13.78 1.42 -28.61
C ASP A 42 12.57 2.10 -29.29
N ALA A 43 12.85 3.05 -30.19
CA ALA A 43 11.80 3.82 -30.86
C ALA A 43 10.86 2.93 -31.71
N ASP A 44 11.33 1.76 -32.13
CA ASP A 44 10.57 0.78 -32.90
C ASP A 44 10.15 -0.45 -32.07
N ALA A 45 10.20 -0.37 -30.73
CA ALA A 45 9.82 -1.42 -29.83
C ALA A 45 8.37 -1.89 -30.10
N LYS A 46 8.20 -3.21 -30.26
CA LYS A 46 6.88 -3.81 -30.54
C LYS A 46 6.31 -4.39 -29.26
N TYR A 47 5.12 -3.93 -28.92
CA TYR A 47 4.38 -4.41 -27.75
C TYR A 47 3.26 -5.36 -28.18
N LYS A 48 3.05 -6.44 -27.44
CA LYS A 48 1.93 -7.38 -27.66
C LYS A 48 0.58 -6.67 -27.51
N ALA A 49 0.49 -5.73 -26.59
CA ALA A 49 -0.70 -4.92 -26.36
C ALA A 49 -0.31 -3.60 -25.70
N VAL A 50 -1.03 -2.55 -26.04
CA VAL A 50 -0.96 -1.25 -25.38
C VAL A 50 -2.33 -0.97 -24.78
N ARG A 51 -2.35 -0.63 -23.47
CA ARG A 51 -3.59 -0.28 -22.75
C ARG A 51 -3.44 1.11 -22.16
N LYS A 52 -4.45 1.94 -22.33
CA LYS A 52 -4.52 3.27 -21.73
C LYS A 52 -5.57 3.23 -20.62
N VAL A 53 -5.22 3.74 -19.44
CA VAL A 53 -6.13 3.88 -18.31
C VAL A 53 -6.22 5.36 -17.97
N ASP A 54 -7.43 5.89 -17.97
CA ASP A 54 -7.68 7.25 -17.49
C ASP A 54 -7.79 7.22 -15.97
N LEU A 55 -6.74 7.71 -15.30
CA LEU A 55 -6.69 7.73 -13.85
C LEU A 55 -7.71 8.70 -13.23
N ALA A 56 -8.13 9.74 -13.98
CA ALA A 56 -9.12 10.70 -13.49
C ALA A 56 -10.54 10.10 -13.45
N ALA A 57 -10.79 9.06 -14.23
CA ALA A 57 -12.08 8.35 -14.26
C ALA A 57 -12.18 7.21 -13.23
N LEU A 58 -11.11 6.95 -12.47
CA LEU A 58 -11.12 5.89 -11.46
C LEU A 58 -11.82 6.37 -10.19
N GLU A 59 -12.77 5.58 -9.72
CA GLU A 59 -13.39 5.73 -8.41
C GLU A 59 -12.69 4.82 -7.39
N PRO A 60 -12.75 5.16 -6.08
CA PRO A 60 -12.19 4.31 -5.04
C PRO A 60 -12.85 2.92 -5.03
N LEU A 61 -12.05 1.89 -5.23
CA LEU A 61 -12.48 0.50 -5.27
C LEU A 61 -11.92 -0.28 -4.07
N VAL A 62 -12.71 -1.23 -3.61
CA VAL A 62 -12.29 -2.23 -2.62
C VAL A 62 -12.33 -3.60 -3.29
N ALA A 63 -11.21 -4.31 -3.25
CA ALA A 63 -11.16 -5.70 -3.68
C ALA A 63 -11.72 -6.59 -2.57
N LEU A 64 -12.67 -7.45 -2.90
CA LEU A 64 -13.29 -8.37 -1.97
C LEU A 64 -12.46 -9.66 -1.83
N PRO A 65 -12.57 -10.40 -0.70
CA PRO A 65 -11.89 -11.68 -0.55
C PRO A 65 -12.40 -12.73 -1.56
N ASP A 66 -11.69 -13.80 -1.71
CA ASP A 66 -11.81 -14.99 -2.56
C ASP A 66 -11.06 -14.87 -3.88
N SER A 67 -11.67 -14.36 -4.94
CA SER A 67 -11.00 -14.17 -6.23
C SER A 67 -10.32 -12.80 -6.30
N VAL A 68 -9.12 -12.76 -6.86
CA VAL A 68 -8.43 -11.47 -7.14
C VAL A 68 -8.86 -10.88 -8.49
N VAL A 69 -9.57 -11.64 -9.31
CA VAL A 69 -9.96 -11.23 -10.68
C VAL A 69 -11.42 -10.80 -10.68
N ASN A 70 -11.68 -9.57 -11.16
CA ASN A 70 -13.02 -8.99 -11.29
C ASN A 70 -13.88 -9.03 -10.01
N ASN A 71 -13.24 -8.97 -8.86
CA ASN A 71 -13.89 -9.06 -7.56
C ASN A 71 -13.68 -7.77 -6.74
N SER A 72 -14.04 -6.65 -7.33
CA SER A 72 -14.01 -5.34 -6.67
C SER A 72 -15.37 -4.68 -6.67
N ARG A 73 -15.58 -3.79 -5.69
CA ARG A 73 -16.77 -2.94 -5.55
C ARG A 73 -16.35 -1.51 -5.29
N GLN A 74 -17.19 -0.59 -5.64
CA GLN A 74 -17.03 0.80 -5.23
C GLN A 74 -17.13 0.89 -3.70
N VAL A 75 -16.29 1.70 -3.08
CA VAL A 75 -16.27 1.84 -1.62
C VAL A 75 -17.63 2.26 -1.05
N GLY A 76 -18.38 3.05 -1.82
CA GLY A 76 -19.74 3.49 -1.45
C GLY A 76 -20.75 2.34 -1.27
N GLU A 77 -20.58 1.24 -2.01
CA GLU A 77 -21.43 0.06 -1.90
C GLU A 77 -21.19 -0.74 -0.61
N LEU A 78 -20.06 -0.51 0.04
CA LEU A 78 -19.64 -1.23 1.24
C LEU A 78 -19.82 -0.45 2.54
N ILE A 79 -20.44 0.74 2.46
CA ILE A 79 -20.75 1.54 3.64
C ILE A 79 -21.65 0.74 4.61
N GLY A 80 -21.26 0.72 5.88
CA GLY A 80 -21.96 -0.04 6.91
C GLY A 80 -21.43 -1.47 7.12
N THR A 81 -20.50 -1.95 6.32
CA THR A 81 -19.82 -3.22 6.58
C THR A 81 -19.04 -3.13 7.88
N ARG A 82 -19.33 -4.04 8.82
CA ARG A 82 -18.57 -4.13 10.06
C ARG A 82 -17.16 -4.62 9.78
N ILE A 83 -16.17 -3.99 10.42
CA ILE A 83 -14.78 -4.42 10.42
C ILE A 83 -14.30 -4.64 11.85
N ASP A 84 -13.41 -5.57 12.03
CA ASP A 84 -12.73 -5.88 13.30
C ASP A 84 -11.29 -5.37 13.32
N GLN A 85 -10.71 -5.19 12.13
CA GLN A 85 -9.35 -4.69 11.95
C GLN A 85 -9.24 -3.75 10.74
N ALA A 86 -8.42 -2.73 10.87
CA ALA A 86 -7.89 -1.95 9.75
C ALA A 86 -6.36 -2.12 9.70
N TYR A 87 -5.82 -2.33 8.51
CA TYR A 87 -4.39 -2.53 8.31
C TYR A 87 -3.86 -1.55 7.26
N ILE A 88 -2.90 -0.73 7.63
CA ILE A 88 -2.25 0.23 6.75
C ILE A 88 -0.80 -0.15 6.58
N GLY A 89 -0.33 -0.25 5.35
CA GLY A 89 1.09 -0.32 5.08
C GLY A 89 1.57 -1.63 4.48
N SER A 90 2.69 -2.08 4.97
CA SER A 90 3.69 -2.97 4.41
C SER A 90 4.47 -2.31 3.26
N CYS A 91 5.15 -3.10 2.43
CA CYS A 91 6.01 -2.58 1.35
C CYS A 91 5.26 -1.78 0.28
N ALA A 92 3.97 -2.04 0.08
CA ALA A 92 3.19 -1.43 -0.99
C ALA A 92 2.57 -0.08 -0.59
N ASN A 93 1.91 0.00 0.54
CA ASN A 93 1.14 1.18 0.97
C ASN A 93 1.50 1.63 2.39
N GLY A 94 2.78 1.55 2.74
CA GLY A 94 3.36 2.06 3.98
C GLY A 94 4.48 3.07 3.72
N THR A 95 4.43 3.78 2.60
CA THR A 95 5.40 4.82 2.24
C THR A 95 5.22 6.04 3.14
N GLN A 96 6.14 7.00 3.07
CA GLN A 96 6.05 8.24 3.85
C GLN A 96 4.73 8.97 3.55
N ASP A 97 4.38 9.10 2.28
CA ASP A 97 3.16 9.80 1.84
C ASP A 97 1.89 9.09 2.34
N ASP A 98 1.87 7.76 2.31
CA ASP A 98 0.74 6.96 2.83
C ASP A 98 0.52 7.19 4.33
N LEU A 99 1.62 7.20 5.10
CA LEU A 99 1.55 7.41 6.55
C LEU A 99 1.13 8.84 6.90
N GLU A 100 1.61 9.83 6.17
CA GLU A 100 1.23 11.22 6.35
C GLU A 100 -0.23 11.47 5.98
N LEU A 101 -0.71 10.86 4.89
CA LEU A 101 -2.11 10.91 4.51
C LEU A 101 -3.01 10.25 5.57
N ALA A 102 -2.64 9.08 6.05
CA ALA A 102 -3.36 8.39 7.11
C ALA A 102 -3.40 9.23 8.41
N ALA A 103 -2.27 9.82 8.78
CA ALA A 103 -2.19 10.71 9.93
C ALA A 103 -3.06 11.98 9.75
N ALA A 104 -3.10 12.55 8.56
CA ALA A 104 -3.95 13.70 8.26
C ALA A 104 -5.45 13.36 8.41
N VAL A 105 -5.86 12.18 7.95
CA VAL A 105 -7.25 11.69 8.08
C VAL A 105 -7.63 11.43 9.54
N LEU A 106 -6.71 10.91 10.34
CA LEU A 106 -6.95 10.49 11.73
C LEU A 106 -6.65 11.57 12.76
N ARG A 107 -6.10 12.69 12.38
CA ARG A 107 -5.75 13.79 13.30
C ARG A 107 -6.96 14.25 14.10
N GLY A 108 -6.84 14.21 15.42
CA GLY A 108 -7.91 14.57 16.35
C GLY A 108 -9.07 13.57 16.42
N LYS A 109 -8.93 12.43 15.77
CA LYS A 109 -9.93 11.34 15.80
C LYS A 109 -9.39 10.15 16.57
N ARG A 110 -10.27 9.20 16.84
CA ARG A 110 -9.91 7.92 17.44
C ARG A 110 -10.46 6.76 16.62
N VAL A 111 -9.69 5.68 16.60
CA VAL A 111 -10.16 4.39 16.09
C VAL A 111 -11.41 3.95 16.86
N ALA A 112 -12.39 3.44 16.15
CA ALA A 112 -13.64 2.99 16.75
C ALA A 112 -13.40 1.89 17.80
N PRO A 113 -14.15 1.88 18.91
CA PRO A 113 -14.07 0.81 19.90
C PRO A 113 -14.29 -0.57 19.26
N GLY A 114 -13.44 -1.53 19.61
CA GLY A 114 -13.49 -2.89 19.08
C GLY A 114 -12.76 -3.08 17.74
N VAL A 115 -12.28 -2.02 17.10
CA VAL A 115 -11.47 -2.12 15.88
C VAL A 115 -9.98 -2.01 16.23
N ARG A 116 -9.17 -2.91 15.71
CA ARG A 116 -7.70 -2.80 15.77
C ARG A 116 -7.20 -2.04 14.54
N LEU A 117 -6.46 -0.97 14.72
CA LEU A 117 -5.72 -0.31 13.64
C LEU A 117 -4.25 -0.68 13.75
N ILE A 118 -3.73 -1.36 12.75
CA ILE A 118 -2.31 -1.75 12.66
C ILE A 118 -1.68 -0.98 11.51
N VAL A 119 -0.53 -0.38 11.79
CA VAL A 119 0.23 0.40 10.80
C VAL A 119 1.63 -0.16 10.71
N VAL A 120 2.07 -0.45 9.48
CA VAL A 120 3.38 -1.03 9.20
C VAL A 120 4.11 -0.16 8.16
N PRO A 121 5.12 0.60 8.57
CA PRO A 121 5.94 1.38 7.64
C PRO A 121 6.68 0.48 6.64
N ALA A 122 6.89 0.97 5.42
CA ALA A 122 7.53 0.19 4.35
C ALA A 122 9.01 -0.13 4.59
N SER A 123 9.71 0.69 5.37
CA SER A 123 11.12 0.51 5.72
C SER A 123 11.47 1.24 7.00
N MET A 124 12.65 0.91 7.58
CA MET A 124 13.18 1.64 8.75
C MET A 124 13.46 3.11 8.45
N THR A 125 13.81 3.44 7.22
CA THR A 125 13.98 4.84 6.80
C THR A 125 12.66 5.58 6.84
N VAL A 126 11.60 5.01 6.23
CA VAL A 126 10.24 5.57 6.28
C VAL A 126 9.74 5.68 7.70
N TYR A 127 9.95 4.66 8.53
CA TYR A 127 9.54 4.68 9.93
C TYR A 127 10.17 5.87 10.68
N ARG A 128 11.48 6.04 10.53
CA ARG A 128 12.22 7.13 11.17
C ARG A 128 11.76 8.51 10.66
N ASP A 129 11.52 8.63 9.36
CA ASP A 129 11.13 9.91 8.76
C ASP A 129 9.66 10.26 9.12
N ALA A 130 8.77 9.27 9.17
CA ALA A 130 7.40 9.43 9.66
C ALA A 130 7.33 9.74 11.18
N MET A 131 8.32 9.30 11.96
CA MET A 131 8.47 9.77 13.36
C MET A 131 8.86 11.24 13.41
N LYS A 132 9.81 11.69 12.59
CA LYS A 132 10.25 13.08 12.54
C LYS A 132 9.16 14.03 12.08
N SER A 133 8.34 13.62 11.10
CA SER A 133 7.21 14.43 10.63
C SER A 133 6.03 14.48 11.63
N GLY A 134 6.04 13.62 12.66
CA GLY A 134 4.96 13.49 13.64
C GLY A 134 3.80 12.61 13.16
N ALA A 135 3.86 12.01 11.98
CA ALA A 135 2.81 11.14 11.46
C ALA A 135 2.60 9.91 12.38
N ILE A 136 3.67 9.27 12.82
CA ILE A 136 3.61 8.13 13.75
C ILE A 136 2.93 8.52 15.06
N VAL A 137 3.29 9.67 15.63
CA VAL A 137 2.70 10.15 16.89
C VAL A 137 1.19 10.35 16.72
N THR A 138 0.78 11.03 15.65
CA THR A 138 -0.65 11.25 15.33
C THR A 138 -1.42 9.94 15.21
N LEU A 139 -0.85 8.94 14.53
CA LEU A 139 -1.47 7.61 14.38
C LEU A 139 -1.59 6.89 15.72
N MET A 140 -0.57 6.95 16.57
CA MET A 140 -0.60 6.38 17.93
C MET A 140 -1.66 7.08 18.81
N GLU A 141 -1.75 8.41 18.75
CA GLU A 141 -2.77 9.17 19.45
C GLU A 141 -4.19 8.79 19.01
N ALA A 142 -4.36 8.43 17.74
CA ALA A 142 -5.63 7.90 17.23
C ALA A 142 -5.94 6.47 17.73
N GLY A 143 -4.99 5.78 18.32
CA GLY A 143 -5.14 4.40 18.83
C GLY A 143 -4.56 3.33 17.91
N ALA A 144 -3.70 3.69 16.96
CA ALA A 144 -3.03 2.72 16.12
C ALA A 144 -1.88 1.99 16.87
N THR A 145 -1.72 0.72 16.56
CA THR A 145 -0.52 -0.06 16.90
C THR A 145 0.47 0.06 15.75
N ILE A 146 1.64 0.63 16.01
CA ILE A 146 2.70 0.75 15.02
C ILE A 146 3.63 -0.45 15.12
N ALA A 147 3.73 -1.22 14.06
CA ALA A 147 4.65 -2.35 13.98
C ALA A 147 5.97 -1.95 13.30
N PRO A 148 7.06 -2.67 13.56
CA PRO A 148 8.29 -2.50 12.79
C PRO A 148 8.05 -2.87 11.32
N PRO A 149 8.89 -2.36 10.38
CA PRO A 149 8.79 -2.70 8.96
C PRO A 149 8.92 -4.20 8.71
N THR A 150 7.81 -4.81 8.31
CA THR A 150 7.68 -6.23 7.97
C THR A 150 6.54 -6.41 6.97
N CYS A 151 6.26 -7.64 6.56
CA CYS A 151 5.01 -7.91 5.83
C CYS A 151 3.78 -7.84 6.74
N GLY A 152 3.93 -7.95 8.06
CA GLY A 152 2.81 -7.94 8.99
C GLY A 152 1.74 -8.96 8.63
N ALA A 153 0.48 -8.61 8.80
CA ALA A 153 -0.66 -9.43 8.44
C ALA A 153 -0.74 -9.70 6.93
N CYS A 154 -0.23 -8.80 6.08
CA CYS A 154 -0.17 -9.01 4.63
C CYS A 154 0.58 -10.30 4.24
N GLY A 155 1.54 -10.75 5.05
CA GLY A 155 2.24 -12.04 4.89
C GLY A 155 1.46 -13.26 5.40
N GLY A 156 0.41 -13.05 6.17
CA GLY A 156 -0.44 -14.12 6.73
C GLY A 156 0.15 -14.85 7.93
N GLY A 157 1.28 -14.42 8.47
CA GLY A 157 1.97 -15.16 9.53
C GLY A 157 2.66 -14.28 10.59
N HIS A 158 2.25 -13.04 10.73
CA HIS A 158 2.86 -12.09 11.65
C HIS A 158 1.78 -11.27 12.38
N MET A 159 2.20 -10.21 13.07
CA MET A 159 1.32 -9.33 13.83
C MET A 159 0.10 -8.87 12.99
N GLY A 160 -1.09 -8.98 13.58
CA GLY A 160 -2.35 -8.59 12.95
C GLY A 160 -3.04 -9.71 12.17
N VAL A 161 -2.65 -10.95 12.38
CA VAL A 161 -3.39 -12.11 11.88
C VAL A 161 -4.79 -12.11 12.47
N LEU A 162 -5.78 -12.36 11.64
CA LEU A 162 -7.19 -12.37 12.00
C LEU A 162 -7.58 -13.67 12.70
N ALA A 163 -8.53 -13.56 13.61
CA ALA A 163 -9.23 -14.71 14.14
C ALA A 163 -10.34 -15.15 13.17
N GLU A 164 -10.96 -16.28 13.48
CA GLU A 164 -12.06 -16.83 12.68
C GLU A 164 -13.20 -15.81 12.51
N GLN A 165 -13.65 -15.61 11.29
CA GLN A 165 -14.72 -14.70 10.90
C GLN A 165 -14.46 -13.20 11.14
N GLU A 166 -13.26 -12.80 11.55
CA GLU A 166 -12.90 -11.38 11.60
C GLU A 166 -12.74 -10.78 10.20
N VAL A 167 -13.19 -9.54 10.07
CA VAL A 167 -13.13 -8.78 8.82
C VAL A 167 -12.08 -7.68 8.92
N CYS A 168 -11.15 -7.64 7.96
CA CYS A 168 -10.13 -6.60 7.87
C CYS A 168 -10.32 -5.76 6.61
N ILE A 169 -10.30 -4.43 6.77
CA ILE A 169 -10.03 -3.53 5.65
C ILE A 169 -8.55 -3.23 5.60
N THR A 170 -7.95 -3.30 4.42
CA THR A 170 -6.50 -3.14 4.29
C THR A 170 -6.12 -2.31 3.08
N SER A 171 -5.06 -1.52 3.21
CA SER A 171 -4.39 -0.88 2.08
C SER A 171 -3.39 -1.81 1.38
N SER A 172 -3.12 -3.01 1.91
CA SER A 172 -2.19 -3.94 1.28
C SER A 172 -2.76 -4.53 -0.02
N THR A 173 -1.87 -5.05 -0.86
CA THR A 173 -2.23 -5.57 -2.20
C THR A 173 -2.75 -7.00 -2.19
N ARG A 174 -2.82 -7.66 -1.03
CA ARG A 174 -3.25 -9.06 -0.87
C ARG A 174 -4.56 -9.15 -0.11
N ASN A 175 -5.58 -9.79 -0.71
CA ASN A 175 -6.93 -9.77 -0.17
C ASN A 175 -7.73 -11.07 -0.31
N PHE A 176 -7.12 -12.17 -0.76
CA PHE A 176 -7.87 -13.41 -0.85
C PHE A 176 -8.20 -13.97 0.54
N LYS A 177 -9.31 -14.68 0.65
CA LYS A 177 -9.81 -15.26 1.89
C LYS A 177 -8.76 -16.13 2.58
N GLY A 178 -8.60 -15.96 3.89
CA GLY A 178 -7.58 -16.63 4.68
C GLY A 178 -6.17 -16.08 4.50
N ARG A 179 -5.98 -14.96 3.78
CA ARG A 179 -4.65 -14.36 3.59
C ARG A 179 -4.07 -13.80 4.89
N MET A 180 -4.91 -13.25 5.74
CA MET A 180 -4.49 -12.61 6.99
C MET A 180 -4.84 -13.44 8.24
N GLY A 181 -5.21 -14.70 8.06
CA GLY A 181 -5.56 -15.60 9.14
C GLY A 181 -6.54 -16.67 8.76
#